data_d93f42fa2198504c5ae266b2d96abfff
#
_entry.id   d93f42fa2198504c5ae266b2d96abfff
#
_cell.length_a   1.000
_cell.length_b   1.000
_cell.length_c   1.000
_cell.angle_alpha   90.00
_cell.angle_beta   90.00
_cell.angle_gamma   90.00
#
_symmetry.space_group_name_H-M   'P 1'
#
loop_
_entity.id
_entity.type
_entity.pdbx_description
1 polymer ?
#
loop_
_entity_poly.entity_id
_entity_poly.type
_entity_poly.pdbx_seq_one_letter_code
_entity_poly.pdbx_strand_id
1 'polypeptide(L)'
;MTAHHGDDLIETILMRLVRGSNLKGYQGISLITNCSNYKLVRPLLYVNKTDILEYVKDNNIPYRIDKTNYLDDYTRNRYRNHIINFLHEENESVQLKFLKFENTLEEANNYIDNSVNKAYNECYLNKILELKLFLEYDIFIQKLVIEKIFKEIYKDLSNISDKHTKLVL
;
A
#
# COMPACT_ATOMS: atom_id res chain seq x y z
N MET A 1 -2.23 -17.87 0.84
CA MET A 1 -2.53 -17.18 -0.42
C MET A 1 -3.91 -16.59 -0.36
N THR A 2 -4.18 -15.51 -1.11
CA THR A 2 -5.52 -14.91 -1.26
C THR A 2 -5.81 -14.67 -2.73
N ALA A 3 -7.09 -14.64 -3.10
CA ALA A 3 -7.56 -14.49 -4.48
C ALA A 3 -7.80 -13.01 -4.89
N HIS A 4 -7.03 -12.07 -4.34
CA HIS A 4 -7.09 -10.69 -4.81
C HIS A 4 -6.60 -10.62 -6.27
N HIS A 5 -7.30 -9.86 -7.09
CA HIS A 5 -7.02 -9.63 -8.51
C HIS A 5 -6.81 -8.14 -8.82
N GLY A 6 -6.63 -7.80 -10.07
CA GLY A 6 -6.29 -6.43 -10.48
C GLY A 6 -7.28 -5.36 -10.04
N ASP A 7 -8.59 -5.63 -10.11
CA ASP A 7 -9.59 -4.65 -9.65
C ASP A 7 -9.51 -4.41 -8.14
N ASP A 8 -9.15 -5.42 -7.32
CA ASP A 8 -8.93 -5.24 -5.89
C ASP A 8 -7.76 -4.28 -5.58
N LEU A 9 -6.74 -4.26 -6.44
CA LEU A 9 -5.65 -3.28 -6.36
C LEU A 9 -6.17 -1.87 -6.60
N ILE A 10 -6.91 -1.67 -7.71
CA ILE A 10 -7.50 -0.37 -8.07
C ILE A 10 -8.42 0.13 -6.94
N GLU A 11 -9.35 -0.71 -6.48
CA GLU A 11 -10.26 -0.40 -5.36
C GLU A 11 -9.46 0.09 -4.15
N THR A 12 -8.41 -0.65 -3.78
CA THR A 12 -7.61 -0.35 -2.59
C THR A 12 -6.88 0.98 -2.72
N ILE A 13 -6.25 1.24 -3.87
CA ILE A 13 -5.55 2.51 -4.12
C ILE A 13 -6.52 3.68 -4.04
N LEU A 14 -7.64 3.61 -4.77
CA LEU A 14 -8.65 4.67 -4.79
C LEU A 14 -9.25 4.95 -3.41
N MET A 15 -9.61 3.89 -2.68
CA MET A 15 -10.14 4.04 -1.31
C MET A 15 -9.13 4.70 -0.37
N ARG A 16 -7.84 4.40 -0.51
CA ARG A 16 -6.79 5.01 0.30
C ARG A 16 -6.52 6.45 -0.10
N LEU A 17 -6.60 6.79 -1.39
CA LEU A 17 -6.50 8.16 -1.87
C LEU A 17 -7.63 9.04 -1.29
N VAL A 18 -8.86 8.55 -1.32
CA VAL A 18 -10.02 9.30 -0.81
C VAL A 18 -10.01 9.45 0.71
N ARG A 19 -9.57 8.42 1.44
CA ARG A 19 -9.48 8.47 2.92
C ARG A 19 -8.28 9.24 3.44
N GLY A 20 -7.28 9.46 2.61
CA GLY A 20 -5.96 9.88 3.02
C GLY A 20 -5.10 8.71 3.53
N SER A 21 -3.84 8.68 3.13
CA SER A 21 -2.85 7.69 3.55
C SER A 21 -1.45 8.29 3.45
N ASN A 22 -0.44 7.56 3.89
CA ASN A 22 0.95 7.88 3.59
C ASN A 22 1.37 7.25 2.25
N LEU A 23 2.56 7.61 1.77
CA LEU A 23 3.07 7.13 0.48
C LEU A 23 3.08 5.60 0.38
N LYS A 24 3.47 4.92 1.45
CA LYS A 24 3.48 3.45 1.53
C LYS A 24 2.06 2.86 1.47
N GLY A 25 1.09 3.55 2.07
CA GLY A 25 -0.31 3.17 1.99
C GLY A 25 -0.89 3.34 0.59
N TYR A 26 -0.53 4.41 -0.14
CA TYR A 26 -1.01 4.66 -1.51
C TYR A 26 -0.55 3.61 -2.53
N GLN A 27 0.52 2.87 -2.25
CA GLN A 27 0.95 1.73 -3.07
C GLN A 27 -0.17 0.68 -3.24
N GLY A 28 -1.12 0.57 -2.31
CA GLY A 28 -2.20 -0.41 -2.41
C GLY A 28 -1.84 -1.76 -1.80
N ILE A 29 -2.03 -2.83 -2.55
CA ILE A 29 -1.72 -4.20 -2.13
C ILE A 29 -0.64 -4.79 -3.04
N SER A 30 0.43 -5.32 -2.46
CA SER A 30 1.55 -5.91 -3.21
C SER A 30 1.31 -7.40 -3.45
N LEU A 31 1.99 -7.95 -4.49
CA LEU A 31 1.97 -9.38 -4.82
C LEU A 31 2.35 -10.25 -3.61
N ILE A 32 3.40 -9.83 -2.89
CA ILE A 32 3.89 -10.51 -1.69
C ILE A 32 3.94 -9.51 -0.54
N THR A 33 3.31 -9.86 0.57
CA THR A 33 3.42 -9.11 1.83
C THR A 33 4.11 -9.99 2.88
N ASN A 34 5.23 -9.53 3.42
CA ASN A 34 5.92 -10.21 4.50
C ASN A 34 5.22 -9.88 5.83
N CYS A 35 4.71 -10.90 6.50
CA CYS A 35 4.18 -10.84 7.86
C CYS A 35 5.20 -11.46 8.83
N SER A 36 5.04 -11.26 10.13
CA SER A 36 6.00 -11.73 11.15
C SER A 36 6.36 -13.21 11.00
N ASN A 37 5.36 -14.07 10.75
CA ASN A 37 5.51 -15.53 10.77
C ASN A 37 5.16 -16.20 9.43
N TYR A 38 4.72 -15.43 8.40
CA TYR A 38 4.33 -15.98 7.11
C TYR A 38 4.44 -14.93 5.99
N LYS A 39 4.39 -15.41 4.74
CA LYS A 39 4.25 -14.56 3.57
C LYS A 39 2.83 -14.66 3.03
N LEU A 40 2.16 -13.54 2.85
CA LEU A 40 0.87 -13.47 2.18
C LEU A 40 1.10 -13.23 0.69
N VAL A 41 0.68 -14.16 -0.15
CA VAL A 41 0.86 -14.11 -1.61
C VAL A 41 -0.48 -13.93 -2.31
N ARG A 42 -0.52 -13.09 -3.35
CA ARG A 42 -1.70 -12.78 -4.17
C ARG A 42 -1.42 -13.10 -5.64
N PRO A 43 -1.50 -14.39 -6.03
CA PRO A 43 -1.06 -14.83 -7.38
C PRO A 43 -1.86 -14.21 -8.52
N LEU A 44 -3.12 -13.82 -8.27
CA LEU A 44 -4.03 -13.28 -9.27
C LEU A 44 -3.98 -11.75 -9.40
N LEU A 45 -3.07 -11.07 -8.68
CA LEU A 45 -3.03 -9.61 -8.64
C LEU A 45 -2.81 -8.97 -10.02
N TYR A 46 -2.14 -9.68 -10.92
CA TYR A 46 -1.86 -9.23 -12.30
C TYR A 46 -2.87 -9.75 -13.32
N VAL A 47 -3.95 -10.39 -12.88
CA VAL A 47 -4.99 -10.96 -13.74
C VAL A 47 -6.26 -10.14 -13.62
N ASN A 48 -6.93 -9.89 -14.75
CA ASN A 48 -8.23 -9.23 -14.79
C ASN A 48 -9.33 -10.15 -14.27
N LYS A 49 -10.37 -9.58 -13.70
CA LYS A 49 -11.54 -10.36 -13.29
C LYS A 49 -12.22 -11.07 -14.46
N THR A 50 -12.27 -10.42 -15.62
CA THR A 50 -12.79 -11.01 -16.87
C THR A 50 -12.04 -12.28 -17.26
N ASP A 51 -10.71 -12.22 -17.29
CA ASP A 51 -9.86 -13.37 -17.64
C ASP A 51 -10.06 -14.54 -16.67
N ILE A 52 -10.23 -14.23 -15.36
CA ILE A 52 -10.53 -15.24 -14.35
C ILE A 52 -11.88 -15.91 -14.61
N LEU A 53 -12.90 -15.12 -14.95
CA LEU A 53 -14.25 -15.65 -15.22
C LEU A 53 -14.28 -16.49 -16.51
N GLU A 54 -13.57 -16.08 -17.55
CA GLU A 54 -13.40 -16.85 -18.79
C GLU A 54 -12.71 -18.18 -18.52
N TYR A 55 -11.58 -18.14 -17.80
CA TYR A 55 -10.86 -19.37 -17.40
C TYR A 55 -11.74 -20.34 -16.61
N VAL A 56 -12.51 -19.84 -15.66
CA VAL A 56 -13.44 -20.63 -14.83
C VAL A 56 -14.52 -21.28 -15.69
N LYS A 57 -15.06 -20.53 -16.66
CA LYS A 57 -16.08 -21.00 -17.60
C LYS A 57 -15.52 -22.08 -18.53
N ASP A 58 -14.36 -21.83 -19.15
CA ASP A 58 -13.74 -22.75 -20.12
C ASP A 58 -13.33 -24.08 -19.49
N ASN A 59 -12.95 -24.04 -18.21
CA ASN A 59 -12.56 -25.23 -17.46
C ASN A 59 -13.71 -25.84 -16.64
N ASN A 60 -14.95 -25.36 -16.80
CA ASN A 60 -16.13 -25.84 -16.08
C ASN A 60 -15.93 -25.87 -14.55
N ILE A 61 -15.23 -24.90 -14.00
CA ILE A 61 -14.98 -24.80 -12.54
C ILE A 61 -16.23 -24.25 -11.87
N PRO A 62 -16.85 -24.98 -10.90
CA PRO A 62 -18.01 -24.48 -10.21
C PRO A 62 -17.66 -23.32 -9.29
N TYR A 63 -18.40 -22.21 -9.38
CA TYR A 63 -18.25 -21.07 -8.49
C TYR A 63 -19.61 -20.52 -8.07
N ARG A 64 -19.62 -19.77 -6.97
CA ARG A 64 -20.82 -19.08 -6.48
C ARG A 64 -20.59 -17.58 -6.53
N ILE A 65 -21.62 -16.86 -6.95
CA ILE A 65 -21.64 -15.40 -6.89
C ILE A 65 -22.36 -15.02 -5.60
N ASP A 66 -21.66 -14.30 -4.72
CA ASP A 66 -22.27 -13.72 -3.54
C ASP A 66 -23.14 -12.52 -3.95
N LYS A 67 -24.45 -12.63 -3.73
CA LYS A 67 -25.41 -11.58 -4.09
C LYS A 67 -25.17 -10.26 -3.35
N THR A 68 -24.50 -10.29 -2.20
CA THR A 68 -24.17 -9.09 -1.44
C THR A 68 -23.15 -8.19 -2.16
N ASN A 69 -22.42 -8.72 -3.14
CA ASN A 69 -21.49 -7.95 -3.96
C ASN A 69 -22.18 -6.86 -4.82
N TYR A 70 -23.47 -7.03 -5.09
CA TYR A 70 -24.27 -6.05 -5.85
C TYR A 70 -24.92 -4.97 -4.97
N LEU A 71 -24.82 -5.10 -3.64
CA LEU A 71 -25.39 -4.13 -2.71
C LEU A 71 -24.38 -3.00 -2.47
N ASP A 72 -24.84 -1.76 -2.54
CA ASP A 72 -24.00 -0.58 -2.33
C ASP A 72 -23.84 -0.19 -0.85
N ASP A 73 -24.22 -1.07 0.07
CA ASP A 73 -24.12 -0.86 1.52
C ASP A 73 -22.68 -0.63 1.99
N TYR A 74 -21.73 -1.31 1.35
CA TYR A 74 -20.33 -1.20 1.67
C TYR A 74 -19.59 -0.28 0.70
N THR A 75 -18.72 0.57 1.23
CA THR A 75 -17.89 1.47 0.41
C THR A 75 -17.15 0.72 -0.72
N ARG A 76 -16.60 -0.45 -0.44
CA ARG A 76 -15.88 -1.25 -1.44
C ARG A 76 -16.78 -1.69 -2.60
N ASN A 77 -18.03 -2.08 -2.30
CA ASN A 77 -19.00 -2.45 -3.34
C ASN A 77 -19.34 -1.26 -4.23
N ARG A 78 -19.51 -0.05 -3.65
CA ARG A 78 -19.74 1.18 -4.45
C ARG A 78 -18.59 1.47 -5.42
N TYR A 79 -17.34 1.31 -4.96
CA TYR A 79 -16.18 1.48 -5.84
C TYR A 79 -16.20 0.44 -6.97
N ARG A 80 -16.45 -0.83 -6.63
CA ARG A 80 -16.52 -1.92 -7.61
C ARG A 80 -17.64 -1.72 -8.62
N ASN A 81 -18.84 -1.39 -8.17
CA ASN A 81 -20.03 -1.32 -9.01
C ASN A 81 -20.06 -0.06 -9.90
N HIS A 82 -19.49 1.05 -9.43
CA HIS A 82 -19.62 2.34 -10.12
C HIS A 82 -18.28 2.88 -10.66
N ILE A 83 -17.23 2.82 -9.87
CA ILE A 83 -15.96 3.47 -10.24
C ILE A 83 -15.11 2.56 -11.13
N ILE A 84 -14.97 1.27 -10.77
CA ILE A 84 -14.15 0.33 -11.54
C ILE A 84 -14.70 0.16 -12.95
N ASN A 85 -16.01 -0.02 -13.10
CA ASN A 85 -16.64 -0.16 -14.41
C ASN A 85 -16.40 1.10 -15.27
N PHE A 86 -16.61 2.29 -14.72
CA PHE A 86 -16.32 3.56 -15.40
C PHE A 86 -14.86 3.65 -15.86
N LEU A 87 -13.90 3.28 -14.99
CA LEU A 87 -12.47 3.31 -15.35
C LEU A 87 -12.12 2.33 -16.48
N HIS A 88 -12.75 1.16 -16.53
CA HIS A 88 -12.59 0.21 -17.62
C HIS A 88 -13.21 0.71 -18.94
N GLU A 89 -14.34 1.43 -18.87
CA GLU A 89 -14.94 2.09 -20.05
C GLU A 89 -14.03 3.19 -20.61
N GLU A 90 -13.39 3.99 -19.74
CA GLU A 90 -12.43 5.02 -20.15
C GLU A 90 -11.11 4.44 -20.70
N ASN A 91 -10.65 3.30 -20.14
CA ASN A 91 -9.42 2.66 -20.57
C ASN A 91 -9.43 1.16 -20.26
N GLU A 92 -9.56 0.32 -21.28
CA GLU A 92 -9.54 -1.15 -21.15
C GLU A 92 -8.28 -1.67 -20.43
N SER A 93 -7.14 -0.96 -20.56
CA SER A 93 -5.88 -1.31 -19.90
C SER A 93 -5.65 -0.60 -18.58
N VAL A 94 -6.68 -0.06 -17.93
CA VAL A 94 -6.58 0.70 -16.67
C VAL A 94 -5.84 -0.09 -15.57
N GLN A 95 -6.08 -1.39 -15.48
CA GLN A 95 -5.37 -2.25 -14.53
C GLN A 95 -3.85 -2.17 -14.69
N LEU A 96 -3.34 -2.22 -15.93
CA LEU A 96 -1.89 -2.11 -16.20
C LEU A 96 -1.34 -0.74 -15.79
N LYS A 97 -2.16 0.32 -15.88
CA LYS A 97 -1.76 1.65 -15.40
C LYS A 97 -1.64 1.69 -13.88
N PHE A 98 -2.58 1.08 -13.17
CA PHE A 98 -2.52 0.97 -11.71
C PHE A 98 -1.40 0.06 -11.23
N LEU A 99 -1.11 -1.04 -11.93
CA LEU A 99 0.06 -1.88 -11.66
C LEU A 99 1.37 -1.10 -11.85
N LYS A 100 1.49 -0.32 -12.94
CA LYS A 100 2.65 0.53 -13.15
C LYS A 100 2.78 1.58 -12.04
N PHE A 101 1.69 2.18 -11.61
CA PHE A 101 1.67 3.13 -10.49
C PHE A 101 2.12 2.46 -9.19
N GLU A 102 1.59 1.28 -8.87
CA GLU A 102 1.97 0.49 -7.70
C GLU A 102 3.48 0.18 -7.70
N ASN A 103 4.02 -0.36 -8.80
CA ASN A 103 5.44 -0.66 -8.94
C ASN A 103 6.31 0.60 -8.78
N THR A 104 5.92 1.73 -9.38
CA THR A 104 6.64 2.99 -9.23
C THR A 104 6.68 3.46 -7.77
N LEU A 105 5.56 3.33 -7.05
CA LEU A 105 5.52 3.65 -5.63
C LEU A 105 6.33 2.66 -4.77
N GLU A 106 6.37 1.39 -5.14
CA GLU A 106 7.21 0.40 -4.47
C GLU A 106 8.70 0.76 -4.60
N GLU A 107 9.15 1.09 -5.81
CA GLU A 107 10.53 1.54 -6.05
C GLU A 107 10.87 2.80 -5.24
N ALA A 108 9.98 3.80 -5.26
CA ALA A 108 10.14 5.02 -4.48
C ALA A 108 10.18 4.75 -2.97
N ASN A 109 9.27 3.93 -2.45
CA ASN A 109 9.25 3.55 -1.05
C ASN A 109 10.53 2.79 -0.64
N ASN A 110 11.02 1.89 -1.49
CA ASN A 110 12.26 1.15 -1.24
C ASN A 110 13.47 2.09 -1.19
N TYR A 111 13.54 3.07 -2.08
CA TYR A 111 14.61 4.09 -2.07
C TYR A 111 14.57 4.92 -0.78
N ILE A 112 13.36 5.36 -0.38
CA ILE A 112 13.15 6.13 0.85
C ILE A 112 13.51 5.27 2.08
N ASP A 113 13.02 4.04 2.17
CA ASP A 113 13.31 3.13 3.29
C ASP A 113 14.83 2.89 3.42
N ASN A 114 15.55 2.72 2.32
CA ASN A 114 17.02 2.56 2.31
C ASN A 114 17.72 3.83 2.81
N SER A 115 17.29 5.01 2.34
CA SER A 115 17.84 6.30 2.77
C SER A 115 17.60 6.55 4.27
N VAL A 116 16.39 6.25 4.75
CA VAL A 116 16.04 6.32 6.18
C VAL A 116 16.86 5.36 7.01
N ASN A 117 17.03 4.10 6.55
CA ASN A 117 17.83 3.11 7.26
C ASN A 117 19.30 3.53 7.35
N LYS A 118 19.85 4.09 6.27
CA LYS A 118 21.21 4.63 6.26
C LYS A 118 21.34 5.75 7.30
N ALA A 119 20.51 6.77 7.22
CA ALA A 119 20.53 7.91 8.14
C ALA A 119 20.34 7.46 9.59
N TYR A 120 19.39 6.57 9.83
CA TYR A 120 19.15 6.01 11.16
C TYR A 120 20.38 5.33 11.73
N ASN A 121 21.04 4.45 10.97
CA ASN A 121 22.22 3.71 11.42
C ASN A 121 23.45 4.62 11.62
N GLU A 122 23.57 5.72 10.88
CA GLU A 122 24.66 6.68 11.01
C GLU A 122 24.45 7.65 12.19
N CYS A 123 23.19 8.08 12.41
CA CYS A 123 22.89 9.15 13.37
C CYS A 123 22.39 8.64 14.73
N TYR A 124 21.83 7.43 14.82
CA TYR A 124 21.21 6.93 16.05
C TYR A 124 21.93 5.69 16.57
N LEU A 125 22.80 5.89 17.55
CA LEU A 125 23.62 4.86 18.17
C LEU A 125 23.41 4.85 19.70
N ASN A 126 23.27 3.67 20.28
CA ASN A 126 23.08 3.49 21.72
C ASN A 126 21.95 4.36 22.32
N LYS A 127 20.86 4.55 21.57
CA LYS A 127 19.71 5.41 21.93
C LYS A 127 20.05 6.91 22.04
N ILE A 128 21.13 7.34 21.43
CA ILE A 128 21.57 8.73 21.36
C ILE A 128 21.51 9.16 19.89
N LEU A 129 20.86 10.29 19.61
CA LEU A 129 20.82 10.89 18.28
C LEU A 129 21.96 11.93 18.16
N GLU A 130 22.88 11.70 17.23
CA GLU A 130 23.95 12.62 16.89
C GLU A 130 23.40 13.74 15.99
N LEU A 131 23.09 14.89 16.61
CA LEU A 131 22.40 15.99 15.93
C LEU A 131 23.18 16.57 14.76
N LYS A 132 24.51 16.65 14.85
CA LYS A 132 25.34 17.24 13.78
C LYS A 132 25.21 16.44 12.47
N LEU A 133 25.31 15.14 12.52
CA LEU A 133 25.13 14.27 11.35
C LEU A 133 23.66 14.22 10.90
N PHE A 134 22.73 14.21 11.86
CA PHE A 134 21.30 14.17 11.57
C PHE A 134 20.83 15.40 10.78
N LEU A 135 21.32 16.58 11.11
CA LEU A 135 20.96 17.84 10.44
C LEU A 135 21.56 17.98 9.02
N GLU A 136 22.50 17.13 8.62
CA GLU A 136 23.02 17.07 7.26
C GLU A 136 22.07 16.38 6.27
N TYR A 137 21.11 15.58 6.79
CA TYR A 137 20.11 14.92 5.96
C TYR A 137 18.97 15.84 5.55
N ASP A 138 18.30 15.51 4.41
CA ASP A 138 17.09 16.21 3.99
C ASP A 138 16.00 16.14 5.06
N ILE A 139 15.22 17.22 5.22
CA ILE A 139 14.18 17.35 6.23
C ILE A 139 13.13 16.23 6.17
N PHE A 140 12.85 15.71 4.96
CA PHE A 140 11.93 14.58 4.80
C PHE A 140 12.52 13.29 5.39
N ILE A 141 13.82 13.05 5.19
CA ILE A 141 14.52 11.90 5.78
C ILE A 141 14.63 12.05 7.30
N GLN A 142 14.95 13.26 7.79
CA GLN A 142 14.98 13.56 9.24
C GLN A 142 13.64 13.19 9.89
N LYS A 143 12.51 13.62 9.30
CA LYS A 143 11.17 13.30 9.76
C LYS A 143 10.96 11.79 9.90
N LEU A 144 11.28 11.03 8.86
CA LEU A 144 11.09 9.58 8.84
C LEU A 144 12.03 8.83 9.81
N VAL A 145 13.25 9.34 10.04
CA VAL A 145 14.16 8.81 11.06
C VAL A 145 13.57 9.01 12.46
N ILE A 146 13.04 10.19 12.78
CA ILE A 146 12.35 10.43 14.05
C ILE A 146 11.13 9.51 14.22
N GLU A 147 10.31 9.35 13.18
CA GLU A 147 9.20 8.39 13.21
C GLU A 147 9.66 6.95 13.48
N LYS A 148 10.81 6.55 12.90
CA LYS A 148 11.39 5.23 13.12
C LYS A 148 11.88 5.06 14.56
N ILE A 149 12.55 6.08 15.13
CA ILE A 149 12.97 6.11 16.54
C ILE A 149 11.75 5.98 17.46
N PHE A 150 10.69 6.74 17.20
CA PHE A 150 9.46 6.66 18.01
C PHE A 150 8.82 5.27 17.95
N LYS A 151 8.80 4.61 16.76
CA LYS A 151 8.32 3.23 16.62
C LYS A 151 9.10 2.23 17.46
N GLU A 152 10.41 2.43 17.56
CA GLU A 152 11.24 1.56 18.40
C GLU A 152 10.97 1.75 19.89
N ILE A 153 10.81 3.01 20.31
CA ILE A 153 10.65 3.36 21.75
C ILE A 153 9.25 3.00 22.27
N TYR A 154 8.22 3.35 21.51
CA TYR A 154 6.83 3.32 22.02
C TYR A 154 6.03 2.08 21.60
N LYS A 155 6.52 1.24 20.68
CA LYS A 155 5.84 0.02 20.16
C LYS A 155 4.42 0.24 19.63
N ASP A 156 3.69 1.23 20.13
CA ASP A 156 2.37 1.66 19.70
C ASP A 156 2.42 3.14 19.30
N LEU A 157 2.06 3.41 18.03
CA LEU A 157 2.07 4.75 17.45
C LEU A 157 0.69 5.40 17.37
N SER A 158 -0.34 4.77 17.92
CA SER A 158 -1.72 5.29 17.83
C SER A 158 -1.86 6.74 18.33
N ASN A 159 -0.95 7.17 19.21
CA ASN A 159 -0.92 8.51 19.81
C ASN A 159 0.16 9.43 19.20
N ILE A 160 0.97 8.95 18.24
CA ILE A 160 2.01 9.77 17.61
C ILE A 160 1.47 10.31 16.29
N SER A 161 1.25 11.62 16.24
CA SER A 161 0.80 12.33 15.05
C SER A 161 1.95 13.12 14.40
N ASP A 162 1.74 13.56 13.16
CA ASP A 162 2.64 14.50 12.45
C ASP A 162 3.01 15.74 13.29
N LYS A 163 2.15 16.15 14.24
CA LYS A 163 2.44 17.26 15.15
C LYS A 163 3.61 16.95 16.10
N HIS A 164 3.69 15.72 16.61
CA HIS A 164 4.77 15.32 17.52
C HIS A 164 6.12 15.27 16.80
N THR A 165 6.14 14.79 15.57
CA THR A 165 7.36 14.77 14.76
C THR A 165 7.85 16.18 14.43
N LYS A 166 6.93 17.11 14.14
CA LYS A 166 7.24 18.52 13.89
C LYS A 166 7.73 19.31 15.11
N LEU A 167 7.44 18.84 16.31
CA LEU A 167 7.94 19.47 17.56
C LEU A 167 9.40 19.11 17.87
N VAL A 168 9.91 18.05 17.25
CA VAL A 168 11.29 17.57 17.45
C VAL A 168 12.22 18.11 16.36
N LEU A 169 11.70 18.49 15.20
CA LEU A 169 12.42 19.13 14.09
C LEU A 169 12.34 20.65 14.18
#